data_b321051615419d05fa94c02fa112116f
#
_entry.id   b321051615419d05fa94c02fa112116f
#
_cell.length_a   1.000
_cell.length_b   1.000
_cell.length_c   1.000
_cell.angle_alpha   90.00
_cell.angle_beta   90.00
_cell.angle_gamma   90.00
#
_symmetry.space_group_name_H-M   'P 1'
#
loop_
_entity.id
_entity.type
_entity.pdbx_description
1 polymer ?
#
loop_
_entity_poly.entity_id
_entity_poly.type
_entity_poly.pdbx_seq_one_letter_code
_entity_poly.pdbx_strand_id
1 'polypeptide(L)'
;MTDSLSRLRIGTRRSALALYQTNLIADLLREAHPELTVEIVEIDTKGDKIRDIPLPEIGGKGLFTYEIEQQLLSEDIELAVHSLKDLPSDLGEDLIWAGSPTRAAATDAFISHKWDGIDAIPEGGTIATGSVRRRAQIATLRPDLEFVDLRGNIDTRLAKLEKNGWDGIIMATAALHRLEMSETVTEELVPERVVPAVGQGAIGVEIKEGREDVMALLSHIFDEETTLAARAERAFMRELEGGCSVPVAGHAQKQDSGWLFRGWVGAPDGSRHLTAVLEGEDPVALAQTMAEDFIGQGAREMMKPGE
;
A
#
# COMPACT_ATOMS: atom_id res chain seq x y z
N MET A 1 0.70 -23.89 29.85
CA MET A 1 0.61 -24.60 28.58
C MET A 1 -0.46 -23.86 27.80
N THR A 2 -0.09 -23.02 26.88
CA THR A 2 -1.04 -22.39 25.96
C THR A 2 -1.57 -23.48 25.06
N ASP A 3 -2.89 -23.72 25.07
CA ASP A 3 -3.53 -24.64 24.12
C ASP A 3 -3.11 -24.15 22.72
N SER A 4 -2.37 -24.97 21.98
CA SER A 4 -1.96 -24.66 20.63
C SER A 4 -3.22 -24.59 19.76
N LEU A 5 -3.44 -23.47 19.09
CA LEU A 5 -4.51 -23.32 18.12
C LEU A 5 -4.41 -24.43 17.08
N SER A 6 -5.46 -25.25 16.99
CA SER A 6 -5.57 -26.32 15.98
C SER A 6 -6.28 -25.84 14.70
N ARG A 7 -6.93 -24.67 14.76
CA ARG A 7 -7.69 -24.06 13.67
C ARG A 7 -7.49 -22.55 13.68
N LEU A 8 -7.31 -21.96 12.50
CA LEU A 8 -7.11 -20.53 12.30
C LEU A 8 -7.99 -20.05 11.13
N ARG A 9 -8.80 -19.02 11.36
CA ARG A 9 -9.65 -18.39 10.34
C ARG A 9 -9.03 -17.10 9.90
N ILE A 10 -8.83 -16.94 8.59
CA ILE A 10 -8.23 -15.76 7.96
C ILE A 10 -9.33 -14.96 7.25
N GLY A 11 -9.58 -13.75 7.71
CA GLY A 11 -10.50 -12.82 7.06
C GLY A 11 -9.87 -12.11 5.86
N THR A 12 -10.62 -11.96 4.78
CA THR A 12 -10.15 -11.29 3.56
C THR A 12 -11.30 -10.75 2.74
N ARG A 13 -11.00 -9.81 1.84
CA ARG A 13 -11.93 -9.35 0.80
C ARG A 13 -11.99 -10.35 -0.35
N ARG A 14 -13.08 -10.28 -1.15
CA ARG A 14 -13.32 -11.19 -2.29
C ARG A 14 -12.57 -10.85 -3.58
N SER A 15 -11.79 -9.77 -3.63
CA SER A 15 -11.07 -9.43 -4.85
C SER A 15 -9.97 -10.46 -5.15
N ALA A 16 -9.69 -10.71 -6.44
CA ALA A 16 -8.66 -11.66 -6.85
C ALA A 16 -7.30 -11.38 -6.18
N LEU A 17 -6.91 -10.11 -6.07
CA LEU A 17 -5.67 -9.72 -5.40
C LEU A 17 -5.70 -10.01 -3.89
N ALA A 18 -6.81 -9.74 -3.21
CA ALA A 18 -6.93 -10.03 -1.77
C ALA A 18 -6.88 -11.54 -1.52
N LEU A 19 -7.58 -12.34 -2.33
CA LEU A 19 -7.55 -13.80 -2.25
C LEU A 19 -6.15 -14.36 -2.52
N TYR A 20 -5.43 -13.84 -3.51
CA TYR A 20 -4.03 -14.21 -3.74
C TYR A 20 -3.16 -13.98 -2.49
N GLN A 21 -3.25 -12.78 -1.91
CA GLN A 21 -2.49 -12.40 -0.71
C GLN A 21 -2.83 -13.30 0.47
N THR A 22 -4.11 -13.61 0.65
CA THR A 22 -4.58 -14.47 1.74
C THR A 22 -4.15 -15.91 1.55
N ASN A 23 -4.21 -16.45 0.34
CA ASN A 23 -3.72 -17.79 0.04
C ASN A 23 -2.22 -17.90 0.30
N LEU A 24 -1.43 -16.87 -0.07
CA LEU A 24 0.01 -16.84 0.25
C LEU A 24 0.27 -16.95 1.76
N ILE A 25 -0.46 -16.18 2.59
CA ILE A 25 -0.35 -16.28 4.06
C ILE A 25 -0.79 -17.67 4.56
N ALA A 26 -1.89 -18.19 4.02
CA ALA A 26 -2.39 -19.51 4.40
C ALA A 26 -1.39 -20.63 4.06
N ASP A 27 -0.73 -20.55 2.91
CA ASP A 27 0.25 -21.54 2.47
C ASP A 27 1.53 -21.46 3.32
N LEU A 28 2.02 -20.27 3.62
CA LEU A 28 3.15 -20.06 4.54
C LEU A 28 2.84 -20.64 5.94
N LEU A 29 1.63 -20.41 6.45
CA LEU A 29 1.21 -20.97 7.75
C LEU A 29 1.10 -22.49 7.72
N ARG A 30 0.56 -23.09 6.66
CA ARG A 30 0.48 -24.55 6.49
C ARG A 30 1.86 -25.20 6.38
N GLU A 31 2.80 -24.52 5.72
CA GLU A 31 4.19 -24.99 5.63
C GLU A 31 4.89 -24.93 6.99
N ALA A 32 4.75 -23.82 7.73
CA ALA A 32 5.36 -23.65 9.04
C ALA A 32 4.69 -24.50 10.13
N HIS A 33 3.39 -24.80 10.01
CA HIS A 33 2.56 -25.49 11.00
C HIS A 33 1.66 -26.54 10.34
N PRO A 34 2.21 -27.74 9.97
CA PRO A 34 1.46 -28.76 9.23
C PRO A 34 0.19 -29.29 9.92
N GLU A 35 0.13 -29.20 11.25
CA GLU A 35 -1.04 -29.63 12.05
C GLU A 35 -2.15 -28.57 12.12
N LEU A 36 -1.86 -27.34 11.64
CA LEU A 36 -2.81 -26.22 11.71
C LEU A 36 -3.85 -26.33 10.58
N THR A 37 -5.13 -26.32 10.95
CA THR A 37 -6.21 -26.16 9.97
C THR A 37 -6.43 -24.68 9.68
N VAL A 38 -6.13 -24.25 8.44
CA VAL A 38 -6.30 -22.85 8.01
C VAL A 38 -7.53 -22.73 7.13
N GLU A 39 -8.47 -21.87 7.53
CA GLU A 39 -9.70 -21.55 6.80
C GLU A 39 -9.70 -20.10 6.32
N ILE A 40 -10.18 -19.85 5.11
CA ILE A 40 -10.32 -18.51 4.55
C ILE A 40 -11.78 -18.08 4.63
N VAL A 41 -12.03 -16.91 5.23
CA VAL A 41 -13.35 -16.30 5.40
C VAL A 41 -13.44 -15.06 4.51
N GLU A 42 -14.25 -15.13 3.46
CA GLU A 42 -14.47 -14.00 2.56
C GLU A 42 -15.50 -13.02 3.15
N ILE A 43 -15.12 -11.75 3.26
CA ILE A 43 -15.93 -10.70 3.88
C ILE A 43 -16.22 -9.60 2.86
N ASP A 44 -17.49 -9.22 2.75
CA ASP A 44 -17.92 -8.10 1.91
C ASP A 44 -17.70 -6.78 2.64
N THR A 45 -16.95 -5.85 2.06
CA THR A 45 -16.75 -4.51 2.62
C THR A 45 -17.61 -3.46 1.92
N LYS A 46 -17.87 -2.33 2.60
CA LYS A 46 -18.56 -1.18 1.98
C LYS A 46 -17.81 -0.65 0.78
N GLY A 47 -16.47 -0.65 0.84
CA GLY A 47 -15.64 -0.20 -0.27
C GLY A 47 -15.76 -1.04 -1.53
N ASP A 48 -16.07 -2.34 -1.41
CA ASP A 48 -16.31 -3.21 -2.56
C ASP A 48 -17.68 -2.96 -3.22
N LYS A 49 -18.63 -2.45 -2.45
CA LYS A 49 -20.01 -2.15 -2.91
C LYS A 49 -20.12 -0.78 -3.59
N ILE A 50 -19.33 0.21 -3.16
CA ILE A 50 -19.38 1.58 -3.67
C ILE A 50 -18.33 1.74 -4.78
N ARG A 51 -18.75 1.68 -6.05
CA ARG A 51 -17.85 1.72 -7.22
C ARG A 51 -17.85 3.05 -7.97
N ASP A 52 -18.86 3.89 -7.75
CA ASP A 52 -19.16 5.05 -8.61
C ASP A 52 -18.78 6.42 -7.99
N ILE A 53 -18.36 6.45 -6.73
CA ILE A 53 -17.99 7.68 -6.01
C ILE A 53 -16.47 7.75 -5.79
N PRO A 54 -15.76 8.86 -6.06
CA PRO A 54 -14.35 9.03 -5.78
C PRO A 54 -13.96 8.75 -4.32
N LEU A 55 -12.83 8.03 -4.04
CA LEU A 55 -12.42 7.66 -2.67
C LEU A 55 -12.31 8.87 -1.74
N PRO A 56 -11.78 10.03 -2.16
CA PRO A 56 -11.75 11.22 -1.31
C PRO A 56 -13.13 11.74 -0.91
N GLU A 57 -14.16 11.51 -1.74
CA GLU A 57 -15.54 11.97 -1.49
C GLU A 57 -16.33 11.02 -0.58
N ILE A 58 -15.98 9.73 -0.54
CA ILE A 58 -16.69 8.76 0.31
C ILE A 58 -16.36 8.99 1.77
N GLY A 59 -15.17 9.52 2.07
CA GLY A 59 -14.69 9.87 3.41
C GLY A 59 -14.80 8.72 4.42
N GLY A 60 -13.83 8.61 5.31
CA GLY A 60 -13.88 7.65 6.42
C GLY A 60 -12.69 6.70 6.45
N LYS A 61 -12.11 6.56 7.64
CA LYS A 61 -11.14 5.51 7.94
C LYS A 61 -11.85 4.15 7.78
N GLY A 62 -11.16 3.16 7.25
CA GLY A 62 -11.65 1.78 7.28
C GLY A 62 -12.64 1.39 6.16
N LEU A 63 -12.72 2.11 5.03
CA LEU A 63 -13.65 1.77 3.93
C LEU A 63 -13.54 0.31 3.44
N PHE A 64 -12.35 -0.26 3.52
CA PHE A 64 -12.03 -1.63 3.10
C PHE A 64 -11.65 -2.56 4.25
N THR A 65 -11.60 -2.05 5.49
CA THR A 65 -11.14 -2.82 6.66
C THR A 65 -12.19 -2.96 7.74
N TYR A 66 -13.12 -2.02 7.88
CA TYR A 66 -14.07 -1.95 8.99
C TYR A 66 -14.84 -3.26 9.26
N GLU A 67 -15.43 -3.87 8.24
CA GLU A 67 -16.20 -5.12 8.40
C GLU A 67 -15.30 -6.31 8.79
N ILE A 68 -14.05 -6.27 8.37
CA ILE A 68 -13.04 -7.28 8.73
C ILE A 68 -12.57 -7.06 10.17
N GLU A 69 -12.26 -5.81 10.53
CA GLU A 69 -11.89 -5.40 11.89
C GLU A 69 -12.97 -5.78 12.92
N GLN A 70 -14.27 -5.63 12.56
CA GLN A 70 -15.36 -6.08 13.45
C GLN A 70 -15.33 -7.58 13.68
N GLN A 71 -14.96 -8.40 12.71
CA GLN A 71 -14.84 -9.84 12.89
C GLN A 71 -13.58 -10.25 13.68
N LEU A 72 -12.49 -9.46 13.60
CA LEU A 72 -11.34 -9.63 14.48
C LEU A 72 -11.71 -9.32 15.94
N LEU A 73 -12.41 -8.23 16.18
CA LEU A 73 -12.83 -7.81 17.53
C LEU A 73 -13.82 -8.79 18.17
N SER A 74 -14.76 -9.34 17.37
CA SER A 74 -15.70 -10.38 17.82
C SER A 74 -15.10 -11.79 17.89
N GLU A 75 -13.85 -11.96 17.44
CA GLU A 75 -13.15 -13.25 17.38
C GLU A 75 -13.85 -14.28 16.46
N ASP A 76 -14.57 -13.79 15.45
CA ASP A 76 -15.11 -14.63 14.37
C ASP A 76 -14.00 -15.07 13.40
N ILE A 77 -12.90 -14.31 13.34
CA ILE A 77 -11.64 -14.62 12.66
C ILE A 77 -10.46 -14.35 13.61
N GLU A 78 -9.35 -15.06 13.45
CA GLU A 78 -8.15 -14.88 14.26
C GLU A 78 -7.18 -13.87 13.68
N LEU A 79 -7.15 -13.74 12.33
CA LEU A 79 -6.33 -12.74 11.64
C LEU A 79 -7.00 -12.26 10.36
N ALA A 80 -6.57 -11.10 9.89
CA ALA A 80 -6.99 -10.51 8.62
C ALA A 80 -5.79 -10.22 7.73
N VAL A 81 -5.98 -10.35 6.41
CA VAL A 81 -4.94 -10.10 5.42
C VAL A 81 -5.32 -8.93 4.51
N HIS A 82 -4.39 -7.98 4.40
CA HIS A 82 -4.55 -6.75 3.63
C HIS A 82 -3.34 -6.45 2.74
N SER A 83 -3.52 -5.67 1.69
CA SER A 83 -2.39 -4.90 1.17
C SER A 83 -2.02 -3.87 2.23
N LEU A 84 -0.78 -3.87 2.73
CA LEU A 84 -0.38 -3.04 3.87
C LEU A 84 -0.63 -1.55 3.64
N LYS A 85 -0.46 -1.07 2.40
CA LYS A 85 -0.73 0.33 2.03
C LYS A 85 -2.19 0.78 2.19
N ASP A 86 -3.13 -0.17 2.23
CA ASP A 86 -4.55 0.08 2.38
C ASP A 86 -4.98 0.03 3.86
N LEU A 87 -4.09 -0.44 4.74
CA LEU A 87 -4.30 -0.52 6.18
C LEU A 87 -3.98 0.84 6.82
N PRO A 88 -4.90 1.45 7.58
CA PRO A 88 -4.65 2.72 8.25
C PRO A 88 -3.36 2.71 9.08
N SER A 89 -2.67 3.85 9.18
CA SER A 89 -1.49 3.99 10.04
C SER A 89 -1.83 3.89 11.53
N ASP A 90 -3.06 4.24 11.88
CA ASP A 90 -3.68 4.12 13.20
C ASP A 90 -4.88 3.17 13.09
N LEU A 91 -4.78 2.01 13.73
CA LEU A 91 -5.73 0.89 13.62
C LEU A 91 -6.86 0.92 14.65
N GLY A 92 -6.96 1.97 15.44
CA GLY A 92 -7.91 2.00 16.53
C GLY A 92 -7.49 1.13 17.74
N GLU A 93 -8.37 1.07 18.74
CA GLU A 93 -8.13 0.31 19.96
C GLU A 93 -8.29 -1.20 19.70
N ASP A 94 -7.48 -1.99 20.40
CA ASP A 94 -7.52 -3.45 20.40
C ASP A 94 -7.12 -4.17 19.09
N LEU A 95 -6.59 -3.45 18.08
CA LEU A 95 -6.08 -4.05 16.84
C LEU A 95 -4.63 -3.69 16.59
N ILE A 96 -3.86 -4.63 16.09
CA ILE A 96 -2.46 -4.41 15.73
C ILE A 96 -2.12 -4.99 14.36
N TRP A 97 -1.26 -4.30 13.64
CA TRP A 97 -0.52 -4.90 12.54
C TRP A 97 0.61 -5.75 13.11
N ALA A 98 0.47 -7.06 12.99
CA ALA A 98 1.39 -8.05 13.56
C ALA A 98 2.74 -8.08 12.83
N GLY A 99 2.72 -7.96 11.51
CA GLY A 99 3.91 -7.99 10.66
C GLY A 99 3.58 -8.29 9.20
N SER A 100 4.64 -8.55 8.42
CA SER A 100 4.55 -8.88 7.00
C SER A 100 5.49 -10.01 6.62
N PRO A 101 5.12 -10.90 5.69
CA PRO A 101 6.08 -11.77 5.02
C PRO A 101 6.97 -10.94 4.06
N THR A 102 7.91 -11.61 3.40
CA THR A 102 8.80 -10.98 2.41
C THR A 102 8.03 -10.12 1.42
N ARG A 103 8.49 -8.87 1.25
CA ARG A 103 7.86 -7.85 0.41
C ARG A 103 8.03 -8.15 -1.07
N ALA A 104 6.99 -7.98 -1.85
CA ALA A 104 7.07 -7.93 -3.30
C ALA A 104 7.55 -6.53 -3.78
N ALA A 105 7.69 -6.33 -5.10
CA ALA A 105 8.11 -5.05 -5.68
C ALA A 105 7.32 -3.87 -5.10
N ALA A 106 8.04 -2.89 -4.55
CA ALA A 106 7.43 -1.68 -3.97
C ALA A 106 7.06 -0.64 -5.04
N THR A 107 7.58 -0.78 -6.26
CA THR A 107 7.48 0.16 -7.37
C THR A 107 6.06 0.35 -7.89
N ASP A 108 5.87 1.44 -8.62
CA ASP A 108 4.70 1.65 -9.48
C ASP A 108 5.03 1.20 -10.90
N ALA A 109 4.02 0.72 -11.63
CA ALA A 109 4.12 0.34 -13.03
C ALA A 109 3.32 1.32 -13.89
N PHE A 110 3.96 1.86 -14.90
CA PHE A 110 3.30 2.52 -16.02
C PHE A 110 2.89 1.46 -17.06
N ILE A 111 1.67 1.57 -17.53
CA ILE A 111 1.09 0.66 -18.53
C ILE A 111 0.53 1.50 -19.66
N SER A 112 0.96 1.20 -20.88
CA SER A 112 0.52 1.87 -22.09
C SER A 112 0.49 0.89 -23.26
N HIS A 113 -0.44 1.11 -24.20
CA HIS A 113 -0.46 0.43 -25.50
C HIS A 113 0.10 1.31 -26.63
N LYS A 114 0.56 2.52 -26.27
CA LYS A 114 0.97 3.53 -27.26
C LYS A 114 2.43 3.97 -27.10
N TRP A 115 2.97 3.97 -25.87
CA TRP A 115 4.21 4.63 -25.51
C TRP A 115 5.08 3.70 -24.67
N ASP A 116 6.38 3.71 -24.91
CA ASP A 116 7.35 2.84 -24.20
C ASP A 116 7.72 3.33 -22.79
N GLY A 117 7.20 4.48 -22.37
CA GLY A 117 7.43 5.06 -21.05
C GLY A 117 6.73 6.41 -20.88
N ILE A 118 6.72 6.91 -19.65
CA ILE A 118 6.08 8.21 -19.33
C ILE A 118 6.72 9.37 -20.13
N ASP A 119 8.03 9.30 -20.38
CA ASP A 119 8.73 10.36 -21.10
C ASP A 119 8.39 10.41 -22.59
N ALA A 120 7.91 9.30 -23.15
CA ALA A 120 7.52 9.21 -24.55
C ALA A 120 6.11 9.78 -24.82
N ILE A 121 5.34 10.06 -23.78
CA ILE A 121 3.98 10.64 -23.93
C ILE A 121 4.10 12.06 -24.48
N PRO A 122 3.35 12.44 -25.55
CA PRO A 122 3.35 13.80 -26.05
C PRO A 122 2.74 14.80 -25.06
N GLU A 123 3.06 16.09 -25.23
CA GLU A 123 2.46 17.18 -24.46
C GLU A 123 0.92 17.13 -24.53
N GLY A 124 0.25 17.30 -23.39
CA GLY A 124 -1.20 17.17 -23.27
C GLY A 124 -1.72 15.73 -23.25
N GLY A 125 -0.83 14.73 -23.23
CA GLY A 125 -1.24 13.33 -23.12
C GLY A 125 -1.88 13.02 -21.77
N THR A 126 -2.74 11.99 -21.73
CA THR A 126 -3.59 11.68 -20.58
C THR A 126 -3.13 10.44 -19.82
N ILE A 127 -2.83 10.58 -18.51
CA ILE A 127 -2.58 9.48 -17.58
C ILE A 127 -3.77 9.31 -16.66
N ALA A 128 -4.26 8.06 -16.52
CA ALA A 128 -5.33 7.76 -15.59
C ALA A 128 -4.79 7.13 -14.28
N THR A 129 -5.13 7.73 -13.15
CA THR A 129 -4.79 7.24 -11.81
C THR A 129 -5.78 7.77 -10.77
N GLY A 130 -6.22 6.91 -9.84
CA GLY A 130 -7.01 7.33 -8.67
C GLY A 130 -6.15 7.67 -7.45
N SER A 131 -4.82 7.70 -7.59
CA SER A 131 -3.89 7.98 -6.49
C SER A 131 -3.40 9.42 -6.55
N VAL A 132 -3.75 10.21 -5.54
CA VAL A 132 -3.26 11.59 -5.38
C VAL A 132 -1.73 11.63 -5.33
N ARG A 133 -1.10 10.67 -4.65
CA ARG A 133 0.35 10.52 -4.57
C ARG A 133 1.00 10.36 -5.95
N ARG A 134 0.47 9.44 -6.78
CA ARG A 134 0.98 9.18 -8.14
C ARG A 134 0.80 10.40 -9.02
N ARG A 135 -0.41 10.96 -9.02
CA ARG A 135 -0.73 12.17 -9.77
C ARG A 135 0.24 13.31 -9.44
N ALA A 136 0.40 13.63 -8.15
CA ALA A 136 1.24 14.72 -7.71
C ALA A 136 2.72 14.54 -8.11
N GLN A 137 3.29 13.33 -7.90
CA GLN A 137 4.69 13.06 -8.29
C GLN A 137 4.89 13.10 -9.80
N ILE A 138 3.98 12.52 -10.59
CA ILE A 138 4.11 12.52 -12.04
C ILE A 138 3.89 13.94 -12.60
N ALA A 139 2.96 14.71 -12.05
CA ALA A 139 2.77 16.12 -12.44
C ALA A 139 4.01 16.99 -12.15
N THR A 140 4.80 16.64 -11.14
CA THR A 140 6.10 17.30 -10.89
C THR A 140 7.12 16.97 -11.98
N LEU A 141 7.12 15.75 -12.52
CA LEU A 141 8.04 15.30 -13.57
C LEU A 141 7.58 15.75 -14.96
N ARG A 142 6.27 15.71 -15.20
CA ARG A 142 5.61 16.00 -16.47
C ARG A 142 4.37 16.88 -16.21
N PRO A 143 4.58 18.20 -15.97
CA PRO A 143 3.50 19.15 -15.70
C PRO A 143 2.61 19.43 -16.92
N ASP A 144 3.05 19.00 -18.08
CA ASP A 144 2.35 19.09 -19.36
C ASP A 144 1.27 18.01 -19.56
N LEU A 145 1.22 16.96 -18.71
CA LEU A 145 0.27 15.87 -18.85
C LEU A 145 -1.07 16.16 -18.16
N GLU A 146 -2.12 15.60 -18.72
CA GLU A 146 -3.46 15.60 -18.12
C GLU A 146 -3.69 14.35 -17.25
N PHE A 147 -4.43 14.52 -16.16
CA PHE A 147 -4.73 13.43 -15.24
C PHE A 147 -6.24 13.22 -15.09
N VAL A 148 -6.66 11.96 -15.24
CA VAL A 148 -8.04 11.52 -15.04
C VAL A 148 -8.14 10.44 -13.99
N ASP A 149 -9.30 10.35 -13.34
CA ASP A 149 -9.54 9.34 -12.31
C ASP A 149 -9.65 7.93 -12.87
N LEU A 150 -9.04 6.96 -12.16
CA LEU A 150 -9.07 5.55 -12.49
C LEU A 150 -9.60 4.71 -11.32
N ARG A 151 -10.73 4.04 -11.55
CA ARG A 151 -11.40 3.17 -10.57
C ARG A 151 -11.68 1.79 -11.13
N GLY A 152 -11.83 0.84 -10.21
CA GLY A 152 -12.14 -0.55 -10.48
C GLY A 152 -11.04 -1.51 -10.01
N ASN A 153 -11.25 -2.80 -10.17
CA ASN A 153 -10.21 -3.81 -10.04
C ASN A 153 -9.21 -3.72 -11.22
N ILE A 154 -8.19 -4.54 -11.20
CA ILE A 154 -7.09 -4.50 -12.19
C ILE A 154 -7.63 -4.69 -13.61
N ASP A 155 -8.45 -5.73 -13.86
CA ASP A 155 -9.02 -6.00 -15.18
C ASP A 155 -9.85 -4.84 -15.69
N THR A 156 -10.69 -4.25 -14.81
CA THR A 156 -11.51 -3.08 -15.14
C THR A 156 -10.65 -1.88 -15.52
N ARG A 157 -9.51 -1.68 -14.84
CA ARG A 157 -8.60 -0.55 -15.13
C ARG A 157 -7.89 -0.73 -16.46
N LEU A 158 -7.43 -1.95 -16.76
CA LEU A 158 -6.84 -2.28 -18.06
C LEU A 158 -7.85 -2.10 -19.21
N ALA A 159 -9.04 -2.61 -19.04
CA ALA A 159 -10.11 -2.41 -20.04
C ALA A 159 -10.47 -0.93 -20.26
N LYS A 160 -10.42 -0.10 -19.20
CA LYS A 160 -10.65 1.34 -19.31
C LYS A 160 -9.53 2.06 -20.05
N LEU A 161 -8.26 1.64 -19.92
CA LEU A 161 -7.14 2.19 -20.69
C LEU A 161 -7.43 2.13 -22.18
N GLU A 162 -7.77 0.94 -22.67
CA GLU A 162 -8.09 0.72 -24.09
C GLU A 162 -9.36 1.47 -24.52
N LYS A 163 -10.46 1.28 -23.76
CA LYS A 163 -11.78 1.83 -24.08
C LYS A 163 -11.77 3.36 -24.19
N ASN A 164 -11.05 4.05 -23.31
CA ASN A 164 -11.03 5.51 -23.26
C ASN A 164 -9.89 6.11 -24.11
N GLY A 165 -9.01 5.28 -24.66
CA GLY A 165 -7.90 5.72 -25.46
C GLY A 165 -6.88 6.60 -24.69
N TRP A 166 -6.74 6.40 -23.38
CA TRP A 166 -5.75 7.12 -22.57
C TRP A 166 -4.33 6.76 -23.01
N ASP A 167 -3.38 7.62 -22.68
CA ASP A 167 -1.98 7.38 -23.01
C ASP A 167 -1.29 6.44 -22.04
N GLY A 168 -1.80 6.34 -20.82
CA GLY A 168 -1.35 5.33 -19.87
C GLY A 168 -2.13 5.32 -18.57
N ILE A 169 -1.88 4.28 -17.78
CA ILE A 169 -2.36 4.15 -16.40
C ILE A 169 -1.21 3.79 -15.48
N ILE A 170 -1.35 4.12 -14.18
CA ILE A 170 -0.35 3.77 -13.17
C ILE A 170 -0.96 2.81 -12.15
N MET A 171 -0.30 1.66 -11.96
CA MET A 171 -0.68 0.66 -10.97
C MET A 171 0.52 0.24 -10.11
N ALA A 172 0.28 -0.54 -9.04
CA ALA A 172 1.37 -1.11 -8.26
C ALA A 172 1.93 -2.34 -8.97
N THR A 173 3.24 -2.41 -9.17
CA THR A 173 3.93 -3.52 -9.80
C THR A 173 3.63 -4.86 -9.12
N ALA A 174 3.66 -4.91 -7.77
CA ALA A 174 3.32 -6.11 -7.02
C ALA A 174 1.92 -6.67 -7.30
N ALA A 175 0.96 -5.82 -7.63
CA ALA A 175 -0.40 -6.27 -7.91
C ALA A 175 -0.49 -6.99 -9.27
N LEU A 176 0.27 -6.52 -10.26
CA LEU A 176 0.38 -7.14 -11.58
C LEU A 176 1.14 -8.47 -11.51
N HIS A 177 2.26 -8.50 -10.79
CA HIS A 177 3.04 -9.73 -10.58
C HIS A 177 2.21 -10.82 -9.88
N ARG A 178 1.44 -10.47 -8.83
CA ARG A 178 0.59 -11.40 -8.08
C ARG A 178 -0.56 -11.97 -8.91
N LEU A 179 -1.02 -11.27 -9.92
CA LEU A 179 -2.07 -11.72 -10.83
C LEU A 179 -1.52 -12.23 -12.17
N GLU A 180 -0.22 -12.52 -12.25
CA GLU A 180 0.45 -13.06 -13.45
C GLU A 180 0.30 -12.16 -14.68
N MET A 181 0.25 -10.82 -14.45
CA MET A 181 0.09 -9.79 -15.49
C MET A 181 1.36 -8.96 -15.71
N SER A 182 2.54 -9.52 -15.42
CA SER A 182 3.83 -8.81 -15.52
C SER A 182 4.11 -8.31 -16.94
N GLU A 183 3.63 -9.00 -17.95
CA GLU A 183 3.77 -8.62 -19.36
C GLU A 183 3.02 -7.34 -19.75
N THR A 184 2.08 -6.88 -18.91
CA THR A 184 1.37 -5.61 -19.16
C THR A 184 2.19 -4.39 -18.74
N VAL A 185 3.27 -4.59 -17.97
CA VAL A 185 4.14 -3.49 -17.49
C VAL A 185 4.95 -2.94 -18.65
N THR A 186 4.76 -1.68 -18.97
CA THR A 186 5.53 -0.98 -20.00
C THR A 186 6.82 -0.38 -19.42
N GLU A 187 6.71 0.30 -18.27
CA GLU A 187 7.84 0.87 -17.55
C GLU A 187 7.64 0.67 -16.05
N GLU A 188 8.67 0.20 -15.36
CA GLU A 188 8.70 0.16 -13.91
C GLU A 188 9.28 1.46 -13.37
N LEU A 189 8.48 2.19 -12.57
CA LEU A 189 8.87 3.49 -12.02
C LEU A 189 9.69 3.26 -10.74
N VAL A 190 11.00 3.35 -10.88
CA VAL A 190 11.94 3.15 -9.76
C VAL A 190 11.76 4.20 -8.65
N PRO A 191 12.07 3.87 -7.38
CA PRO A 191 11.85 4.76 -6.23
C PRO A 191 12.61 6.10 -6.31
N GLU A 192 13.70 6.15 -7.06
CA GLU A 192 14.47 7.36 -7.37
C GLU A 192 13.65 8.36 -8.18
N ARG A 193 12.70 7.87 -8.96
CA ARG A 193 11.86 8.68 -9.85
C ARG A 193 10.47 8.92 -9.28
N VAL A 194 9.85 7.88 -8.74
CA VAL A 194 8.52 7.94 -8.12
C VAL A 194 8.56 7.16 -6.81
N VAL A 195 8.60 7.89 -5.70
CA VAL A 195 8.64 7.26 -4.37
C VAL A 195 7.36 6.47 -4.12
N PRO A 196 7.46 5.19 -3.73
CA PRO A 196 6.29 4.33 -3.52
C PRO A 196 5.36 4.80 -2.40
N ALA A 197 4.14 4.30 -2.41
CA ALA A 197 3.27 4.43 -1.25
C ALA A 197 3.85 3.67 -0.05
N VAL A 198 3.66 4.21 1.14
CA VAL A 198 3.97 3.52 2.41
C VAL A 198 3.36 2.13 2.43
N GLY A 199 4.17 1.11 2.67
CA GLY A 199 3.75 -0.30 2.68
C GLY A 199 3.40 -0.89 1.32
N GLN A 200 3.68 -0.21 0.19
CA GLN A 200 3.41 -0.78 -1.12
C GLN A 200 4.26 -2.03 -1.37
N GLY A 201 3.64 -3.09 -1.91
CA GLY A 201 4.27 -4.39 -2.11
C GLY A 201 4.23 -5.32 -0.89
N ALA A 202 4.09 -4.79 0.33
CA ALA A 202 3.96 -5.59 1.55
C ALA A 202 2.51 -6.07 1.76
N ILE A 203 2.39 -7.27 2.34
CA ILE A 203 1.13 -7.81 2.84
C ILE A 203 1.07 -7.51 4.33
N GLY A 204 0.01 -6.87 4.80
CA GLY A 204 -0.23 -6.62 6.21
C GLY A 204 -1.08 -7.73 6.83
N VAL A 205 -0.62 -8.29 7.93
CA VAL A 205 -1.41 -9.21 8.75
C VAL A 205 -1.87 -8.47 9.99
N GLU A 206 -3.18 -8.35 10.18
CA GLU A 206 -3.81 -7.68 11.29
C GLU A 206 -4.43 -8.71 12.24
N ILE A 207 -4.28 -8.48 13.54
CA ILE A 207 -4.83 -9.33 14.60
C ILE A 207 -5.41 -8.47 15.72
N LYS A 208 -6.25 -9.06 16.56
CA LYS A 208 -6.64 -8.45 17.81
C LYS A 208 -5.44 -8.39 18.78
N GLU A 209 -5.27 -7.28 19.47
CA GLU A 209 -4.22 -7.11 20.46
C GLU A 209 -4.33 -8.16 21.58
N GLY A 210 -3.20 -8.60 22.11
CA GLY A 210 -3.15 -9.63 23.18
C GLY A 210 -3.29 -11.07 22.70
N ARG A 211 -3.49 -11.33 21.39
CA ARG A 211 -3.49 -12.69 20.82
C ARG A 211 -2.09 -13.24 20.64
N GLU A 212 -1.42 -13.51 21.78
CA GLU A 212 -0.06 -14.07 21.78
C GLU A 212 0.01 -15.47 21.14
N ASP A 213 -1.07 -16.24 21.23
CA ASP A 213 -1.24 -17.54 20.58
C ASP A 213 -1.16 -17.44 19.05
N VAL A 214 -1.85 -16.45 18.45
CA VAL A 214 -1.79 -16.16 17.02
C VAL A 214 -0.45 -15.58 16.63
N MET A 215 0.09 -14.63 17.42
CA MET A 215 1.39 -14.03 17.17
C MET A 215 2.52 -15.07 17.13
N ALA A 216 2.48 -16.08 18.02
CA ALA A 216 3.45 -17.16 18.02
C ALA A 216 3.47 -17.95 16.70
N LEU A 217 2.30 -18.21 16.10
CA LEU A 217 2.21 -18.86 14.78
C LEU A 217 2.75 -17.94 13.67
N LEU A 218 2.37 -16.68 13.68
CA LEU A 218 2.74 -15.69 12.65
C LEU A 218 4.22 -15.36 12.65
N SER A 219 4.91 -15.41 13.80
CA SER A 219 6.33 -15.10 13.90
C SER A 219 7.23 -15.96 12.99
N HIS A 220 6.78 -17.16 12.62
CA HIS A 220 7.52 -18.06 11.73
C HIS A 220 7.42 -17.71 10.24
N ILE A 221 6.46 -16.86 9.87
CA ILE A 221 6.22 -16.49 8.46
C ILE A 221 6.54 -15.03 8.15
N PHE A 222 6.87 -14.24 9.18
CA PHE A 222 7.22 -12.83 8.98
C PHE A 222 8.68 -12.66 8.61
N ASP A 223 8.92 -11.69 7.74
CA ASP A 223 10.24 -11.22 7.34
C ASP A 223 10.60 -9.97 8.17
N GLU A 224 11.72 -10.04 8.90
CA GLU A 224 12.13 -8.96 9.79
C GLU A 224 12.49 -7.69 9.03
N GLU A 225 13.18 -7.82 7.89
CA GLU A 225 13.59 -6.68 7.06
C GLU A 225 12.36 -5.96 6.51
N THR A 226 11.42 -6.70 5.92
CA THR A 226 10.16 -6.15 5.41
C THR A 226 9.35 -5.48 6.52
N THR A 227 9.25 -6.13 7.69
CA THR A 227 8.48 -5.60 8.81
C THR A 227 9.12 -4.32 9.35
N LEU A 228 10.44 -4.27 9.46
CA LEU A 228 11.15 -3.08 9.93
C LEU A 228 11.06 -1.92 8.92
N ALA A 229 11.25 -2.21 7.63
CA ALA A 229 11.07 -1.23 6.56
C ALA A 229 9.66 -0.60 6.60
N ALA A 230 8.64 -1.45 6.69
CA ALA A 230 7.26 -1.00 6.73
C ALA A 230 6.92 -0.22 8.02
N ARG A 231 7.53 -0.57 9.16
CA ARG A 231 7.42 0.22 10.41
C ARG A 231 7.96 1.64 10.23
N ALA A 232 9.12 1.78 9.59
CA ALA A 232 9.71 3.08 9.28
C ALA A 232 8.81 3.91 8.37
N GLU A 233 8.34 3.31 7.28
CA GLU A 233 7.42 3.98 6.34
C GLU A 233 6.12 4.43 7.01
N ARG A 234 5.52 3.57 7.84
CA ARG A 234 4.30 3.89 8.62
C ARG A 234 4.55 4.96 9.68
N ALA A 235 5.73 4.98 10.31
CA ALA A 235 6.11 6.05 11.25
C ALA A 235 6.17 7.40 10.53
N PHE A 236 6.81 7.48 9.35
CA PHE A 236 6.84 8.69 8.51
C PHE A 236 5.43 9.21 8.19
N MET A 237 4.55 8.31 7.72
CA MET A 237 3.18 8.71 7.38
C MET A 237 2.38 9.17 8.59
N ARG A 238 2.57 8.53 9.75
CA ARG A 238 1.87 8.88 11.00
C ARG A 238 2.30 10.25 11.53
N GLU A 239 3.59 10.56 11.55
CA GLU A 239 4.12 11.86 11.97
C GLU A 239 3.60 13.00 11.10
N LEU A 240 3.46 12.77 9.81
CA LEU A 240 2.88 13.74 8.87
C LEU A 240 1.36 13.87 8.98
N GLU A 241 0.70 13.05 9.82
CA GLU A 241 -0.77 12.94 9.84
C GLU A 241 -1.34 12.57 8.47
N GLY A 242 -0.55 11.83 7.72
CA GLY A 242 -0.89 11.39 6.37
C GLY A 242 -1.89 10.24 6.38
N GLY A 243 -2.59 10.08 5.27
CA GLY A 243 -3.52 8.99 5.01
C GLY A 243 -3.55 8.65 3.52
N CYS A 244 -4.38 7.67 3.13
CA CYS A 244 -4.47 7.23 1.74
C CYS A 244 -4.93 8.30 0.73
N SER A 245 -5.49 9.43 1.22
CA SER A 245 -6.02 10.53 0.40
C SER A 245 -5.08 11.73 0.28
N VAL A 246 -3.89 11.69 0.88
CA VAL A 246 -2.90 12.77 0.81
C VAL A 246 -1.66 12.35 0.00
N PRO A 247 -0.98 13.30 -0.64
CA PRO A 247 0.19 13.02 -1.47
C PRO A 247 1.46 12.84 -0.63
N VAL A 248 1.53 11.74 0.09
CA VAL A 248 2.67 11.28 0.90
C VAL A 248 3.23 10.00 0.32
N ALA A 249 4.54 9.88 0.27
CA ALA A 249 5.28 8.72 -0.16
C ALA A 249 6.48 8.48 0.76
N GLY A 250 6.76 7.23 1.08
CA GLY A 250 7.89 6.85 1.91
C GLY A 250 8.35 5.44 1.61
N HIS A 251 9.65 5.26 1.46
CA HIS A 251 10.24 3.96 1.14
C HIS A 251 11.54 3.75 1.90
N ALA A 252 11.56 2.71 2.71
CA ALA A 252 12.75 2.23 3.41
C ALA A 252 13.35 1.06 2.64
N GLN A 253 14.64 1.12 2.37
CA GLN A 253 15.38 0.10 1.64
C GLN A 253 16.63 -0.31 2.42
N LYS A 254 16.80 -1.61 2.66
CA LYS A 254 18.02 -2.16 3.23
C LYS A 254 19.17 -2.01 2.24
N GLN A 255 20.33 -1.59 2.75
CA GLN A 255 21.58 -1.48 2.02
C GLN A 255 22.62 -2.38 2.68
N ASP A 256 23.76 -2.59 2.04
CA ASP A 256 24.86 -3.37 2.60
C ASP A 256 25.36 -2.82 3.97
N SER A 257 25.30 -1.50 4.14
CA SER A 257 25.75 -0.81 5.35
C SER A 257 24.64 0.01 6.00
N GLY A 258 23.51 -0.59 6.34
CA GLY A 258 22.41 0.11 7.01
C GLY A 258 21.15 0.21 6.18
N TRP A 259 20.51 1.36 6.25
CA TRP A 259 19.22 1.64 5.59
C TRP A 259 19.27 2.96 4.85
N LEU A 260 18.51 3.01 3.77
CA LEU A 260 18.19 4.22 3.04
C LEU A 260 16.69 4.48 3.17
N PHE A 261 16.30 5.69 3.57
CA PHE A 261 14.91 6.13 3.60
C PHE A 261 14.70 7.27 2.60
N ARG A 262 13.75 7.09 1.67
CA ARG A 262 13.28 8.10 0.73
C ARG A 262 11.92 8.62 1.16
N GLY A 263 11.77 9.92 1.27
CA GLY A 263 10.48 10.55 1.55
C GLY A 263 10.11 11.56 0.48
N TRP A 264 8.81 11.67 0.24
CA TRP A 264 8.22 12.66 -0.64
C TRP A 264 6.87 13.12 -0.09
N VAL A 265 6.64 14.41 -0.08
CA VAL A 265 5.38 15.05 0.31
C VAL A 265 5.13 16.19 -0.67
N GLY A 266 3.89 16.37 -1.13
CA GLY A 266 3.60 17.46 -2.04
C GLY A 266 2.19 18.00 -1.98
N ALA A 267 1.94 19.05 -2.76
CA ALA A 267 0.59 19.51 -3.05
C ALA A 267 -0.13 18.52 -3.97
N PRO A 268 -1.46 18.37 -3.87
CA PRO A 268 -2.23 17.44 -4.70
C PRO A 268 -2.11 17.66 -6.21
N ASP A 269 -1.79 18.88 -6.63
CA ASP A 269 -1.57 19.28 -8.02
C ASP A 269 -0.11 19.14 -8.48
N GLY A 270 0.81 18.77 -7.58
CA GLY A 270 2.25 18.66 -7.86
C GLY A 270 3.00 20.00 -7.92
N SER A 271 2.36 21.14 -7.68
CA SER A 271 2.95 22.48 -7.79
C SER A 271 4.08 22.75 -6.80
N ARG A 272 4.05 22.10 -5.64
CA ARG A 272 5.07 22.18 -4.59
C ARG A 272 5.30 20.80 -3.98
N HIS A 273 6.53 20.50 -3.64
CA HIS A 273 6.87 19.25 -2.96
C HIS A 273 8.15 19.38 -2.13
N LEU A 274 8.29 18.47 -1.18
CA LEU A 274 9.52 18.20 -0.44
C LEU A 274 9.92 16.76 -0.75
N THR A 275 11.21 16.55 -0.96
CA THR A 275 11.78 15.21 -1.14
C THR A 275 13.16 15.15 -0.53
N ALA A 276 13.48 14.04 0.10
CA ALA A 276 14.79 13.81 0.69
C ALA A 276 15.16 12.32 0.70
N VAL A 277 16.44 12.06 0.88
CA VAL A 277 17.00 10.74 1.11
C VAL A 277 17.91 10.83 2.32
N LEU A 278 17.71 9.95 3.28
CA LEU A 278 18.58 9.79 4.47
C LEU A 278 19.13 8.37 4.52
N GLU A 279 20.34 8.25 5.04
CA GLU A 279 21.03 6.98 5.26
C GLU A 279 21.43 6.84 6.73
N GLY A 280 21.37 5.62 7.27
CA GLY A 280 21.75 5.33 8.66
C GLY A 280 21.42 3.91 9.09
N GLU A 281 21.61 3.61 10.35
CA GLU A 281 21.47 2.26 10.89
C GLU A 281 20.02 1.91 11.26
N ASP A 282 19.24 2.90 11.73
CA ASP A 282 17.85 2.72 12.17
C ASP A 282 16.86 3.40 11.19
N PRO A 283 16.11 2.63 10.40
CA PRO A 283 15.20 3.19 9.42
C PRO A 283 14.03 3.93 10.06
N VAL A 284 13.62 3.58 11.29
CA VAL A 284 12.52 4.27 11.98
C VAL A 284 12.98 5.67 12.42
N ALA A 285 14.19 5.78 12.96
CA ALA A 285 14.77 7.08 13.31
C ALA A 285 14.99 7.97 12.09
N LEU A 286 15.42 7.40 10.94
CA LEU A 286 15.55 8.14 9.67
C LEU A 286 14.18 8.69 9.22
N ALA A 287 13.16 7.87 9.29
CA ALA A 287 11.80 8.24 8.88
C ALA A 287 11.22 9.36 9.75
N GLN A 288 11.40 9.28 11.07
CA GLN A 288 10.96 10.29 12.03
C GLN A 288 11.71 11.61 11.84
N THR A 289 13.03 11.57 11.73
CA THR A 289 13.87 12.76 11.46
C THR A 289 13.43 13.47 10.17
N MET A 290 13.17 12.70 9.10
CA MET A 290 12.70 13.28 7.86
C MET A 290 11.30 13.88 7.97
N ALA A 291 10.39 13.23 8.71
CA ALA A 291 9.06 13.76 8.93
C ALA A 291 9.08 15.07 9.71
N GLU A 292 9.90 15.16 10.78
CA GLU A 292 10.09 16.39 11.56
C GLU A 292 10.63 17.53 10.69
N ASP A 293 11.64 17.25 9.86
CA ASP A 293 12.20 18.22 8.92
C ASP A 293 11.15 18.72 7.92
N PHE A 294 10.38 17.81 7.32
CA PHE A 294 9.33 18.17 6.38
C PHE A 294 8.20 18.97 7.04
N ILE A 295 7.81 18.63 8.28
CA ILE A 295 6.84 19.41 9.06
C ILE A 295 7.36 20.83 9.31
N GLY A 296 8.65 20.96 9.68
CA GLY A 296 9.30 22.24 9.85
C GLY A 296 9.32 23.11 8.60
N GLN A 297 9.28 22.49 7.42
CA GLN A 297 9.19 23.14 6.11
C GLN A 297 7.75 23.36 5.62
N GLY A 298 6.72 23.05 6.42
CA GLY A 298 5.31 23.30 6.10
C GLY A 298 4.63 22.16 5.33
N ALA A 299 5.07 20.92 5.46
CA ALA A 299 4.49 19.76 4.76
C ALA A 299 2.99 19.60 5.01
N ARG A 300 2.51 19.81 6.25
CA ARG A 300 1.10 19.65 6.60
C ARG A 300 0.18 20.62 5.87
N GLU A 301 0.63 21.86 5.70
CA GLU A 301 -0.10 22.90 4.94
C GLU A 301 -0.05 22.60 3.43
N MET A 302 1.06 22.08 2.96
CA MET A 302 1.25 21.74 1.54
C MET A 302 0.31 20.62 1.08
N MET A 303 0.02 19.65 1.95
CA MET A 303 -0.85 18.51 1.65
C MET A 303 -2.35 18.86 1.59
N LYS A 304 -2.74 20.01 2.10
CA LYS A 304 -4.14 20.45 2.04
C LYS A 304 -4.56 20.74 0.61
N PRO A 305 -5.79 20.37 0.20
CA PRO A 305 -6.33 20.86 -1.05
C PRO A 305 -6.25 22.39 -1.09
N GLY A 306 -5.83 22.96 -2.21
CA GLY A 306 -5.90 24.41 -2.42
C GLY A 306 -7.35 24.89 -2.26
N GLU A 307 -7.54 26.07 -1.66
CA GLU A 307 -8.84 26.73 -1.57
C GLU A 307 -9.39 27.11 -2.94
#